data_3f45f546f07d87504ae8c5354f3d53d5
#
_entry.id   3f45f546f07d87504ae8c5354f3d53d5
#
_cell.length_a   1.000
_cell.length_b   1.000
_cell.length_c   1.000
_cell.angle_alpha   90.00
_cell.angle_beta   90.00
_cell.angle_gamma   90.00
#
_symmetry.space_group_name_H-M   'P 1'
#
loop_
_entity.id
_entity.type
_entity.pdbx_description
1 polymer ?
#
loop_
_entity_poly.entity_id
_entity_poly.type
_entity_poly.pdbx_seq_one_letter_code
_entity_poly.pdbx_strand_id
1 'polypeptide(L)'
;LKECGRRIQSMALIHKELYQSENITKIDFYDYLNTLLVSLLHSFGKEKKVEFKISSKPNFVSIETAIPLGLIVNELATNSLKYAFSNGKDGMISVHLRLDVLESILEVEDNGIGMPEEFDLDKSESLGLKLVGILARQLRGKFILLPSGKEKGTKFQVIFKS
;
A
#
# COMPACT_ATOMS: atom_id res chain seq x y z
N LEU A 1 4.86 2.69 20.27
CA LEU A 1 6.31 2.87 19.98
C LEU A 1 6.80 1.96 18.85
N LYS A 2 6.52 0.63 18.86
CA LYS A 2 6.96 -0.32 17.79
C LYS A 2 6.36 0.01 16.41
N GLU A 3 5.17 0.56 16.35
CA GLU A 3 4.47 0.91 15.11
C GLU A 3 5.05 2.17 14.46
N CYS A 4 5.34 3.17 15.28
CA CYS A 4 6.01 4.40 14.84
C CYS A 4 7.42 4.10 14.31
N GLY A 5 8.16 3.21 14.98
CA GLY A 5 9.49 2.76 14.53
C GLY A 5 9.45 2.06 13.16
N ARG A 6 8.45 1.22 12.89
CA ARG A 6 8.29 0.57 11.58
C ARG A 6 7.98 1.55 10.46
N ARG A 7 7.14 2.57 10.72
CA ARG A 7 6.87 3.64 9.76
C ARG A 7 8.11 4.45 9.42
N ILE A 8 8.89 4.80 10.44
CA ILE A 8 10.17 5.52 10.26
C ILE A 8 11.15 4.65 9.45
N GLN A 9 11.22 3.36 9.73
CA GLN A 9 12.11 2.44 9.02
C GLN A 9 11.69 2.26 7.55
N SER A 10 10.39 2.17 7.27
CA SER A 10 9.86 2.17 5.90
C SER A 10 10.14 3.47 5.17
N MET A 11 9.95 4.62 5.83
CA MET A 11 10.31 5.92 5.26
C MET A 11 11.81 6.05 5.00
N ALA A 12 12.67 5.58 5.91
CA ALA A 12 14.12 5.58 5.72
C ALA A 12 14.56 4.69 4.57
N LEU A 13 13.94 3.51 4.39
CA LEU A 13 14.18 2.63 3.26
C LEU A 13 13.78 3.30 1.95
N ILE A 14 12.59 3.90 1.91
CA ILE A 14 12.09 4.69 0.80
C ILE A 14 13.12 5.77 0.43
N HIS A 15 13.56 6.52 1.42
CA HIS A 15 14.53 7.59 1.23
C HIS A 15 15.88 7.07 0.70
N LYS A 16 16.36 5.95 1.26
CA LYS A 16 17.63 5.33 0.84
C LYS A 16 17.59 4.86 -0.61
N GLU A 17 16.54 4.12 -1.00
CA GLU A 17 16.37 3.62 -2.37
C GLU A 17 16.23 4.77 -3.39
N LEU A 18 15.59 5.87 -3.00
CA LEU A 18 15.32 7.00 -3.87
C LEU A 18 16.52 7.95 -4.03
N TYR A 19 17.41 8.05 -3.03
CA TYR A 19 18.51 9.02 -3.03
C TYR A 19 19.87 8.40 -3.33
N GLN A 20 19.98 7.09 -3.55
CA GLN A 20 21.25 6.45 -3.93
C GLN A 20 21.71 6.74 -5.37
N SER A 21 20.92 7.43 -6.16
CA SER A 21 21.33 7.83 -7.52
C SER A 21 21.10 9.30 -7.77
N GLU A 22 22.19 10.00 -7.98
CA GLU A 22 22.27 11.48 -8.13
C GLU A 22 21.50 12.07 -9.33
N ASN A 23 20.75 11.28 -10.14
CA ASN A 23 20.08 11.75 -11.37
C ASN A 23 18.81 10.97 -11.74
N ILE A 24 18.09 10.37 -10.81
CA ILE A 24 16.87 9.62 -11.16
C ILE A 24 15.64 10.52 -11.09
N THR A 25 15.07 10.81 -12.25
CA THR A 25 13.77 11.47 -12.38
C THR A 25 12.61 10.46 -12.35
N LYS A 26 12.90 9.15 -12.57
CA LYS A 26 11.91 8.09 -12.65
C LYS A 26 12.39 6.84 -11.91
N ILE A 27 11.47 6.17 -11.23
CA ILE A 27 11.69 4.99 -10.41
C ILE A 27 10.97 3.82 -11.02
N ASP A 28 11.63 2.64 -11.07
CA ASP A 28 10.93 1.38 -11.31
C ASP A 28 10.06 1.06 -10.09
N PHE A 29 8.77 1.27 -10.25
CA PHE A 29 7.81 1.16 -9.15
C PHE A 29 7.61 -0.30 -8.72
N TYR A 30 7.78 -1.25 -9.63
CA TYR A 30 7.72 -2.67 -9.29
C TYR A 30 8.86 -3.07 -8.35
N ASP A 31 10.10 -2.75 -8.72
CA ASP A 31 11.28 -3.07 -7.92
C ASP A 31 11.25 -2.36 -6.56
N TYR A 32 10.83 -1.10 -6.56
CA TYR A 32 10.64 -0.33 -5.35
C TYR A 32 9.62 -0.96 -4.40
N LEU A 33 8.43 -1.32 -4.89
CA LEU A 33 7.40 -1.99 -4.07
C LEU A 33 7.84 -3.36 -3.61
N ASN A 34 8.52 -4.12 -4.45
CA ASN A 34 9.04 -5.44 -4.09
C ASN A 34 9.98 -5.35 -2.89
N THR A 35 10.95 -4.42 -2.94
CA THR A 35 11.88 -4.18 -1.84
C THR A 35 11.16 -3.75 -0.56
N LEU A 36 10.19 -2.82 -0.68
CA LEU A 36 9.39 -2.33 0.44
C LEU A 36 8.59 -3.46 1.10
N LEU A 37 7.88 -4.26 0.32
CA LEU A 37 6.97 -5.30 0.82
C LEU A 37 7.74 -6.50 1.39
N VAL A 38 8.88 -6.88 0.82
CA VAL A 38 9.77 -7.90 1.38
C VAL A 38 10.31 -7.46 2.75
N SER A 39 10.77 -6.20 2.85
CA SER A 39 11.21 -5.64 4.14
C SER A 39 10.08 -5.61 5.17
N LEU A 40 8.87 -5.26 4.74
CA LEU A 40 7.69 -5.26 5.59
C LEU A 40 7.38 -6.67 6.13
N LEU A 41 7.38 -7.70 5.28
CA LEU A 41 7.19 -9.09 5.72
C LEU A 41 8.21 -9.53 6.75
N HIS A 42 9.49 -9.23 6.53
CA HIS A 42 10.54 -9.55 7.49
C HIS A 42 10.29 -8.94 8.86
N SER A 43 9.72 -7.73 8.92
CA SER A 43 9.40 -7.05 10.17
C SER A 43 8.24 -7.69 10.96
N PHE A 44 7.40 -8.49 10.29
CA PHE A 44 6.28 -9.22 10.92
C PHE A 44 6.64 -10.64 11.36
N GLY A 45 7.84 -11.14 11.01
CA GLY A 45 8.32 -12.46 11.38
C GLY A 45 7.89 -13.57 10.43
N LYS A 46 8.54 -14.74 10.57
CA LYS A 46 8.39 -15.89 9.66
C LYS A 46 7.08 -16.69 9.82
N GLU A 47 6.24 -16.33 10.80
CA GLU A 47 5.04 -17.10 11.14
C GLU A 47 3.88 -16.89 10.16
N LYS A 48 3.92 -15.82 9.35
CA LYS A 48 2.86 -15.52 8.38
C LYS A 48 3.29 -15.91 6.98
N LYS A 49 2.59 -16.87 6.41
CA LYS A 49 2.72 -17.23 4.99
C LYS A 49 1.84 -16.31 4.16
N VAL A 50 2.30 -15.09 3.95
CA VAL A 50 1.62 -14.11 3.09
C VAL A 50 2.47 -13.85 1.87
N GLU A 51 1.86 -13.96 0.70
CA GLU A 51 2.47 -13.66 -0.58
C GLU A 51 2.06 -12.28 -1.08
N PHE A 52 2.98 -11.58 -1.75
CA PHE A 52 2.67 -10.34 -2.45
C PHE A 52 2.60 -10.56 -3.96
N LYS A 53 1.57 -9.99 -4.58
CA LYS A 53 1.42 -9.92 -6.02
C LYS A 53 1.42 -8.47 -6.46
N ILE A 54 2.43 -8.08 -7.25
CA ILE A 54 2.62 -6.69 -7.67
C ILE A 54 2.40 -6.60 -9.18
N SER A 55 1.69 -5.58 -9.61
CA SER A 55 1.51 -5.24 -11.03
C SER A 55 1.52 -3.72 -11.19
N SER A 56 2.37 -3.21 -12.05
CA SER A 56 2.49 -1.78 -12.36
C SER A 56 2.53 -1.56 -13.87
N LYS A 57 1.72 -0.61 -14.36
CA LYS A 57 1.72 -0.18 -15.77
C LYS A 57 1.51 1.34 -15.84
N PRO A 58 2.47 2.11 -16.38
CA PRO A 58 3.86 1.70 -16.68
C PRO A 58 4.64 1.37 -15.40
N ASN A 59 5.80 0.72 -15.54
CA ASN A 59 6.65 0.41 -14.39
C ASN A 59 7.35 1.65 -13.83
N PHE A 60 7.65 2.64 -14.65
CA PHE A 60 8.40 3.83 -14.26
C PHE A 60 7.48 4.98 -13.88
N VAL A 61 7.67 5.51 -12.68
CA VAL A 61 6.94 6.66 -12.14
C VAL A 61 7.89 7.74 -11.66
N SER A 62 7.42 8.99 -11.57
CA SER A 62 8.21 10.08 -10.98
C SER A 62 8.39 9.88 -9.47
N ILE A 63 9.44 10.45 -8.89
CA ILE A 63 9.71 10.39 -7.44
C ILE A 63 8.53 10.98 -6.65
N GLU A 64 7.99 12.11 -7.12
CA GLU A 64 6.88 12.80 -6.47
C GLU A 64 5.62 11.93 -6.39
N THR A 65 5.44 11.01 -7.34
CA THR A 65 4.34 10.04 -7.36
C THR A 65 4.70 8.77 -6.58
N ALA A 66 5.92 8.26 -6.73
CA ALA A 66 6.35 7.01 -6.09
C ALA A 66 6.33 7.09 -4.56
N ILE A 67 6.76 8.21 -3.96
CA ILE A 67 6.84 8.37 -2.50
C ILE A 67 5.45 8.25 -1.86
N PRO A 68 4.44 9.07 -2.23
CA PRO A 68 3.13 8.94 -1.61
C PRO A 68 2.46 7.60 -1.91
N LEU A 69 2.61 7.03 -3.11
CA LEU A 69 2.06 5.71 -3.43
C LEU A 69 2.71 4.61 -2.60
N GLY A 70 4.03 4.63 -2.41
CA GLY A 70 4.74 3.67 -1.57
C GLY A 70 4.31 3.73 -0.11
N LEU A 71 4.12 4.93 0.45
CA LEU A 71 3.60 5.11 1.81
C LEU A 71 2.16 4.59 1.94
N ILE A 72 1.31 4.83 0.95
CA ILE A 72 -0.05 4.28 0.91
C ILE A 72 -0.01 2.76 0.94
N VAL A 73 0.78 2.14 0.06
CA VAL A 73 0.93 0.68 0.00
C VAL A 73 1.44 0.13 1.33
N ASN A 74 2.45 0.78 1.94
CA ASN A 74 3.00 0.38 3.24
C ASN A 74 1.93 0.37 4.34
N GLU A 75 1.10 1.41 4.44
CA GLU A 75 0.05 1.49 5.46
C GLU A 75 -1.04 0.44 5.23
N LEU A 76 -1.51 0.27 3.99
CA LEU A 76 -2.56 -0.69 3.66
C LEU A 76 -2.07 -2.14 3.80
N ALA A 77 -0.86 -2.47 3.32
CA ALA A 77 -0.27 -3.79 3.51
C ALA A 77 0.00 -4.10 4.99
N THR A 78 0.43 -3.10 5.78
CA THR A 78 0.57 -3.23 7.23
C THR A 78 -0.76 -3.59 7.90
N ASN A 79 -1.85 -2.93 7.49
CA ASN A 79 -3.18 -3.22 8.01
C ASN A 79 -3.62 -4.65 7.66
N SER A 80 -3.43 -5.08 6.41
CA SER A 80 -3.74 -6.45 5.99
C SER A 80 -2.92 -7.48 6.79
N LEU A 81 -1.61 -7.27 6.97
CA LEU A 81 -0.75 -8.15 7.77
C LEU A 81 -1.17 -8.22 9.24
N LYS A 82 -1.70 -7.15 9.80
CA LYS A 82 -2.16 -7.11 11.21
C LYS A 82 -3.51 -7.76 11.40
N TYR A 83 -4.45 -7.48 10.51
CA TYR A 83 -5.87 -7.72 10.76
C TYR A 83 -6.48 -8.77 9.85
N ALA A 84 -6.07 -8.85 8.58
CA ALA A 84 -6.71 -9.72 7.60
C ALA A 84 -6.37 -11.21 7.79
N PHE A 85 -5.18 -11.53 8.32
CA PHE A 85 -4.65 -12.88 8.45
C PHE A 85 -4.40 -13.28 9.91
N SER A 86 -5.33 -12.92 10.81
CA SER A 86 -5.20 -13.16 12.25
C SER A 86 -5.21 -14.65 12.64
N ASN A 87 -5.76 -15.52 11.79
CA ASN A 87 -5.96 -16.94 12.09
C ASN A 87 -4.82 -17.86 11.60
N GLY A 88 -3.63 -17.32 11.28
CA GLY A 88 -2.49 -18.11 10.80
C GLY A 88 -2.70 -18.76 9.43
N LYS A 89 -3.73 -18.37 8.69
CA LYS A 89 -3.96 -18.84 7.32
C LYS A 89 -2.98 -18.19 6.35
N ASP A 90 -2.63 -18.95 5.32
CA ASP A 90 -1.90 -18.41 4.17
C ASP A 90 -2.74 -17.30 3.54
N GLY A 91 -2.09 -16.21 3.16
CA GLY A 91 -2.74 -15.03 2.64
C GLY A 91 -2.05 -14.48 1.40
N MET A 92 -2.78 -13.65 0.66
CA MET A 92 -2.25 -12.92 -0.49
C MET A 92 -2.66 -11.46 -0.38
N ILE A 93 -1.70 -10.58 -0.63
CA ILE A 93 -1.91 -9.14 -0.79
C ILE A 93 -1.51 -8.78 -2.21
N SER A 94 -2.45 -8.23 -2.96
CA SER A 94 -2.23 -7.78 -4.34
C SER A 94 -2.14 -6.27 -4.40
N VAL A 95 -1.16 -5.76 -5.13
CA VAL A 95 -0.97 -4.32 -5.39
C VAL A 95 -0.97 -4.09 -6.89
N HIS A 96 -1.91 -3.30 -7.37
CA HIS A 96 -2.04 -2.96 -8.79
C HIS A 96 -1.95 -1.45 -8.97
N LEU A 97 -1.00 -1.01 -9.80
CA LEU A 97 -0.90 0.38 -10.24
C LEU A 97 -1.15 0.47 -11.74
N ARG A 98 -2.10 1.32 -12.12
CA ARG A 98 -2.31 1.74 -13.50
C ARG A 98 -2.23 3.26 -13.58
N LEU A 99 -1.26 3.76 -14.34
CA LEU A 99 -1.15 5.18 -14.65
C LEU A 99 -1.75 5.44 -16.03
N ASP A 100 -2.65 6.41 -16.09
CA ASP A 100 -3.29 6.87 -17.31
C ASP A 100 -3.39 8.39 -17.31
N VAL A 101 -3.46 9.00 -18.50
CA VAL A 101 -3.52 10.46 -18.68
C VAL A 101 -4.76 11.08 -18.03
N LEU A 102 -5.87 10.36 -18.04
CA LEU A 102 -7.13 10.86 -17.49
C LEU A 102 -7.29 10.52 -16.03
N GLU A 103 -7.01 9.27 -15.66
CA GLU A 103 -7.24 8.77 -14.31
C GLU A 103 -6.29 7.61 -14.00
N SER A 104 -5.50 7.77 -12.97
CA SER A 104 -4.59 6.76 -12.46
C SER A 104 -5.21 6.05 -11.26
N ILE A 105 -4.94 4.76 -11.10
CA ILE A 105 -5.54 3.92 -10.07
C ILE A 105 -4.45 3.11 -9.38
N LEU A 106 -4.39 3.21 -8.06
CA LEU A 106 -3.71 2.27 -7.18
C LEU A 106 -4.75 1.44 -6.44
N GLU A 107 -4.66 0.13 -6.54
CA GLU A 107 -5.47 -0.82 -5.76
C GLU A 107 -4.58 -1.63 -4.84
N VAL A 108 -5.03 -1.83 -3.61
CA VAL A 108 -4.45 -2.75 -2.63
C VAL A 108 -5.56 -3.65 -2.12
N GLU A 109 -5.41 -4.95 -2.34
CA GLU A 109 -6.41 -5.96 -2.03
C GLU A 109 -5.79 -7.09 -1.23
N ASP A 110 -6.49 -7.57 -0.21
CA ASP A 110 -6.15 -8.81 0.50
C ASP A 110 -7.29 -9.84 0.39
N ASN A 111 -6.96 -11.11 0.51
CA ASN A 111 -7.91 -12.21 0.55
C ASN A 111 -8.20 -12.69 1.98
N GLY A 112 -8.08 -11.80 2.96
CA GLY A 112 -8.26 -12.10 4.37
C GLY A 112 -9.72 -12.16 4.82
N ILE A 113 -9.94 -11.83 6.11
CA ILE A 113 -11.29 -11.91 6.72
C ILE A 113 -12.25 -10.82 6.25
N GLY A 114 -11.72 -9.76 5.60
CA GLY A 114 -12.50 -8.60 5.17
C GLY A 114 -12.74 -7.58 6.28
N MET A 115 -13.42 -6.49 5.92
CA MET A 115 -13.85 -5.45 6.84
C MET A 115 -15.25 -5.76 7.38
N PRO A 116 -15.58 -5.31 8.62
CA PRO A 116 -16.95 -5.38 9.11
C PRO A 116 -17.93 -4.67 8.18
N GLU A 117 -19.15 -5.17 8.03
CA GLU A 117 -20.18 -4.57 7.16
C GLU A 117 -20.51 -3.11 7.51
N GLU A 118 -20.41 -2.75 8.79
CA GLU A 118 -20.68 -1.41 9.31
C GLU A 118 -19.45 -0.49 9.25
N PHE A 119 -18.32 -0.94 8.66
CA PHE A 119 -17.11 -0.14 8.63
C PHE A 119 -17.30 1.07 7.70
N ASP A 120 -17.12 2.25 8.28
CA ASP A 120 -17.17 3.54 7.60
C ASP A 120 -15.76 4.14 7.55
N LEU A 121 -15.21 4.26 6.34
CA LEU A 121 -13.86 4.77 6.12
C LEU A 121 -13.72 6.22 6.61
N ASP A 122 -14.75 7.04 6.43
CA ASP A 122 -14.74 8.46 6.80
C ASP A 122 -14.78 8.68 8.31
N LYS A 123 -15.33 7.71 9.05
CA LYS A 123 -15.39 7.72 10.52
C LYS A 123 -14.24 6.98 11.18
N SER A 124 -13.33 6.40 10.39
CA SER A 124 -12.21 5.64 10.93
C SER A 124 -11.26 6.52 11.74
N GLU A 125 -10.97 6.09 12.97
CA GLU A 125 -9.95 6.73 13.83
C GLU A 125 -8.53 6.18 13.58
N SER A 126 -8.38 5.20 12.69
CA SER A 126 -7.09 4.63 12.34
C SER A 126 -6.15 5.71 11.78
N LEU A 127 -5.03 5.92 12.47
CA LEU A 127 -4.01 6.88 12.03
C LEU A 127 -3.45 6.53 10.64
N GLY A 128 -3.30 5.22 10.35
CA GLY A 128 -2.84 4.75 9.04
C GLY A 128 -3.80 5.10 7.91
N LEU A 129 -5.11 4.84 8.11
CA LEU A 129 -6.12 5.17 7.09
C LEU A 129 -6.28 6.69 6.92
N LYS A 130 -6.17 7.47 8.00
CA LYS A 130 -6.12 8.94 7.92
C LYS A 130 -4.93 9.43 7.10
N LEU A 131 -3.74 8.83 7.31
CA LEU A 131 -2.54 9.13 6.54
C LEU A 131 -2.74 8.81 5.05
N VAL A 132 -3.32 7.64 4.73
CA VAL A 132 -3.65 7.27 3.34
C VAL A 132 -4.58 8.31 2.70
N GLY A 133 -5.60 8.77 3.41
CA GLY A 133 -6.49 9.83 2.93
C GLY A 133 -5.78 11.16 2.67
N ILE A 134 -4.80 11.53 3.51
CA ILE A 134 -3.98 12.74 3.32
C ILE A 134 -3.11 12.59 2.06
N LEU A 135 -2.42 11.46 1.91
CA LEU A 135 -1.55 11.18 0.77
C LEU A 135 -2.33 11.10 -0.55
N ALA A 136 -3.54 10.52 -0.53
CA ALA A 136 -4.43 10.51 -1.69
C ALA A 136 -4.81 11.94 -2.12
N ARG A 137 -5.13 12.82 -1.16
CA ARG A 137 -5.38 14.24 -1.45
C ARG A 137 -4.14 14.97 -1.98
N GLN A 138 -2.94 14.63 -1.49
CA GLN A 138 -1.68 15.17 -2.03
C GLN A 138 -1.52 14.82 -3.51
N LEU A 139 -1.92 13.63 -3.91
CA LEU A 139 -1.98 13.19 -5.31
C LEU A 139 -3.21 13.75 -6.09
N ARG A 140 -3.96 14.70 -5.50
CA ARG A 140 -5.21 15.24 -6.06
C ARG A 140 -6.24 14.15 -6.37
N GLY A 141 -6.27 13.13 -5.53
CA GLY A 141 -7.06 11.92 -5.70
C GLY A 141 -8.07 11.69 -4.58
N LYS A 142 -8.74 10.54 -4.68
CA LYS A 142 -9.72 10.03 -3.71
C LYS A 142 -9.27 8.68 -3.20
N PHE A 143 -9.53 8.43 -1.93
CA PHE A 143 -9.32 7.14 -1.26
C PHE A 143 -10.68 6.52 -0.95
N ILE A 144 -10.91 5.31 -1.43
CA ILE A 144 -12.19 4.60 -1.28
C ILE A 144 -11.96 3.15 -0.86
N LEU A 145 -12.90 2.62 -0.09
CA LEU A 145 -13.04 1.21 0.20
C LEU A 145 -14.07 0.64 -0.79
N LEU A 146 -13.67 -0.35 -1.57
CA LEU A 146 -14.58 -1.03 -2.49
C LEU A 146 -15.33 -2.14 -1.73
N PRO A 147 -16.60 -2.38 -2.05
CA PRO A 147 -17.34 -3.48 -1.46
C PRO A 147 -16.65 -4.80 -1.79
N SER A 148 -16.46 -5.63 -0.77
CA SER A 148 -16.03 -7.01 -0.98
C SER A 148 -17.11 -7.72 -1.78
N GLY A 149 -16.74 -8.32 -2.91
CA GLY A 149 -17.66 -9.14 -3.69
C GLY A 149 -18.08 -10.40 -2.93
N LYS A 150 -18.36 -11.49 -3.66
CA LYS A 150 -18.68 -12.80 -3.05
C LYS A 150 -17.48 -13.42 -2.29
N GLU A 151 -16.28 -12.96 -2.55
CA GLU A 151 -15.04 -13.39 -1.88
C GLU A 151 -14.78 -12.51 -0.67
N LYS A 152 -14.36 -13.14 0.43
CA LYS A 152 -13.91 -12.42 1.64
C LYS A 152 -12.58 -11.73 1.34
N GLY A 153 -12.37 -10.57 1.93
CA GLY A 153 -11.15 -9.78 1.78
C GLY A 153 -11.46 -8.30 1.84
N THR A 154 -10.42 -7.49 1.74
CA THR A 154 -10.54 -6.03 1.74
C THR A 154 -9.90 -5.47 0.49
N LYS A 155 -10.57 -4.54 -0.19
CA LYS A 155 -10.04 -3.86 -1.36
C LYS A 155 -10.13 -2.34 -1.18
N PHE A 156 -8.97 -1.72 -1.13
CA PHE A 156 -8.84 -0.26 -1.13
C PHE A 156 -8.39 0.23 -2.50
N GLN A 157 -8.87 1.40 -2.87
CA GLN A 157 -8.52 2.03 -4.13
C GLN A 157 -8.18 3.52 -3.90
N VAL A 158 -7.12 3.98 -4.53
CA VAL A 158 -6.80 5.40 -4.66
C VAL A 158 -6.87 5.77 -6.13
N ILE A 159 -7.78 6.70 -6.45
CA ILE A 159 -7.97 7.24 -7.79
C ILE A 159 -7.37 8.63 -7.80
N PHE A 160 -6.46 8.93 -8.73
CA PHE A 160 -5.73 10.19 -8.74
C PHE A 160 -5.39 10.64 -10.17
N LYS A 161 -4.94 11.88 -10.31
CA LYS A 161 -4.44 12.43 -11.58
C LYS A 161 -2.91 12.45 -11.52
N SER A 162 -2.30 11.80 -12.49
CA SER A 162 -0.84 11.80 -12.67
C SER A 162 -0.38 13.01 -13.49
#